data_818561f6a10bb81c308db8b968919b22
#
_entry.id   818561f6a10bb81c308db8b968919b22
#
_cell.length_a   1.000
_cell.length_b   1.000
_cell.length_c   1.000
_cell.angle_alpha   90.00
_cell.angle_beta   90.00
_cell.angle_gamma   90.00
#
_symmetry.space_group_name_H-M   'P 1'
#
loop_
_entity.id
_entity.type
_entity.pdbx_description
1 polymer ?
#
loop_
_entity_poly.entity_id
_entity_poly.type
_entity_poly.pdbx_seq_one_letter_code
_entity_poly.pdbx_strand_id
1 'polypeptide(L)'
;MSYQTFAQVYDAIMDETLYDRWGEFVDKHLQNKKTNVLELACGTGALAVALSKRGYTVTGLDLSDNMLSLANERAMAEKVDLPLIQADMMELSDIGQYEAVTCFSDSLCYMPNEEAVSKVFQQVYNVLTESGTFLFDVHSTYQTDTVFPGYMFNDQSEEISFLWKSYAGEEPHSVEHDLTFFVYDEELDLYERYDETHKERTYSIEQYKN
;
A
#
# COMPACT_ATOMS: atom_id res chain seq x y z
N MET A 1 -4.29 -14.75 -13.35
CA MET A 1 -3.87 -13.66 -14.26
C MET A 1 -4.39 -12.27 -13.88
N SER A 2 -5.32 -12.11 -12.93
CA SER A 2 -5.90 -10.81 -12.56
C SER A 2 -4.96 -9.82 -11.87
N TYR A 3 -4.08 -10.29 -10.98
CA TYR A 3 -3.20 -9.40 -10.22
C TYR A 3 -2.09 -8.69 -11.04
N GLN A 4 -1.67 -9.27 -12.15
CA GLN A 4 -0.61 -8.68 -12.99
C GLN A 4 -1.12 -7.42 -13.71
N THR A 5 -2.35 -7.44 -14.18
CA THR A 5 -2.97 -6.31 -14.86
C THR A 5 -3.34 -5.20 -13.88
N PHE A 6 -3.87 -5.56 -12.69
CA PHE A 6 -4.15 -4.58 -11.64
C PHE A 6 -2.89 -3.85 -11.19
N ALA A 7 -1.80 -4.57 -10.95
CA ALA A 7 -0.55 -3.94 -10.54
C ALA A 7 0.00 -2.93 -11.57
N GLN A 8 -0.17 -3.21 -12.87
CA GLN A 8 0.21 -2.28 -13.95
C GLN A 8 -0.71 -1.07 -14.03
N VAL A 9 -2.02 -1.27 -13.81
CA VAL A 9 -3.02 -0.21 -13.83
C VAL A 9 -2.96 0.64 -12.57
N TYR A 10 -2.59 0.04 -11.43
CA TYR A 10 -2.49 0.72 -10.13
C TYR A 10 -1.65 1.99 -10.19
N ASP A 11 -0.48 1.91 -10.78
CA ASP A 11 0.40 3.07 -10.93
C ASP A 11 -0.19 4.18 -11.81
N ALA A 12 -0.98 3.81 -12.82
CA ALA A 12 -1.59 4.79 -13.73
C ALA A 12 -2.74 5.58 -13.07
N ILE A 13 -3.35 5.04 -12.02
CA ILE A 13 -4.47 5.69 -11.31
C ILE A 13 -4.08 6.34 -9.99
N MET A 14 -2.89 6.02 -9.46
CA MET A 14 -2.41 6.59 -8.21
C MET A 14 -1.96 8.05 -8.39
N ASP A 15 -2.34 8.89 -7.44
CA ASP A 15 -1.83 10.26 -7.35
C ASP A 15 -0.36 10.24 -6.91
N GLU A 16 0.55 10.44 -7.86
CA GLU A 16 2.00 10.45 -7.60
C GLU A 16 2.41 11.46 -6.51
N THR A 17 1.63 12.51 -6.29
CA THR A 17 1.92 13.52 -5.25
C THR A 17 1.81 12.95 -3.83
N LEU A 18 1.09 11.82 -3.65
CA LEU A 18 1.00 11.14 -2.36
C LEU A 18 2.36 10.58 -1.92
N TYR A 19 3.14 10.03 -2.83
CA TYR A 19 4.47 9.48 -2.50
C TYR A 19 5.42 10.56 -1.99
N ASP A 20 5.35 11.76 -2.56
CA ASP A 20 6.13 12.90 -2.06
C ASP A 20 5.67 13.32 -0.66
N ARG A 21 4.36 13.40 -0.42
CA ARG A 21 3.79 13.75 0.89
C ARG A 21 4.13 12.73 1.98
N TRP A 22 4.05 11.43 1.66
CA TRP A 22 4.51 10.37 2.59
C TRP A 22 6.01 10.46 2.83
N GLY A 23 6.81 10.68 1.79
CA GLY A 23 8.24 10.90 1.92
C GLY A 23 8.59 12.09 2.82
N GLU A 24 7.89 13.22 2.70
CA GLU A 24 8.04 14.38 3.59
C GLU A 24 7.61 14.06 5.03
N PHE A 25 6.55 13.27 5.20
CA PHE A 25 6.11 12.82 6.51
C PHE A 25 7.17 11.92 7.18
N VAL A 26 7.75 10.98 6.44
CA VAL A 26 8.87 10.15 6.91
C VAL A 26 10.07 11.03 7.28
N ASP A 27 10.46 11.97 6.42
CA ASP A 27 11.56 12.92 6.66
C ASP A 27 11.38 13.74 7.94
N LYS A 28 10.16 14.09 8.28
CA LYS A 28 9.82 14.83 9.49
C LYS A 28 9.99 14.00 10.76
N HIS A 29 9.78 12.70 10.68
CA HIS A 29 9.78 11.81 11.85
C HIS A 29 11.08 11.03 12.00
N LEU A 30 11.82 10.77 10.92
CA LEU A 30 13.11 10.10 10.91
C LEU A 30 14.24 11.11 10.68
N GLN A 31 14.96 11.46 11.74
CA GLN A 31 16.01 12.49 11.66
C GLN A 31 17.28 12.03 10.92
N ASN A 32 17.54 10.71 10.87
CA ASN A 32 18.71 10.14 10.23
C ASN A 32 18.34 9.55 8.85
N LYS A 33 18.92 10.09 7.79
CA LYS A 33 18.70 9.61 6.41
C LYS A 33 19.30 8.23 6.12
N LYS A 34 20.16 7.71 6.98
CA LYS A 34 20.72 6.35 6.86
C LYS A 34 19.92 5.30 7.64
N THR A 35 18.73 5.66 8.14
CA THR A 35 17.85 4.75 8.85
C THR A 35 17.51 3.54 7.97
N ASN A 36 17.60 2.36 8.57
CA ASN A 36 17.17 1.12 7.95
C ASN A 36 15.63 0.99 8.10
N VAL A 37 14.93 1.02 6.97
CA VAL A 37 13.47 1.07 6.89
C VAL A 37 12.93 -0.22 6.28
N LEU A 38 11.95 -0.84 6.91
CA LEU A 38 11.10 -1.86 6.31
C LEU A 38 9.79 -1.21 5.85
N GLU A 39 9.48 -1.30 4.57
CA GLU A 39 8.19 -0.87 4.05
C GLU A 39 7.28 -2.07 3.86
N LEU A 40 6.20 -2.13 4.65
CA LEU A 40 5.16 -3.15 4.58
C LEU A 40 4.13 -2.79 3.50
N ALA A 41 3.67 -3.81 2.77
CA ALA A 41 2.77 -3.66 1.63
C ALA A 41 3.31 -2.64 0.62
N CYS A 42 4.58 -2.81 0.22
CA CYS A 42 5.28 -1.85 -0.64
C CYS A 42 4.71 -1.76 -2.06
N GLY A 43 3.81 -2.68 -2.44
CA GLY A 43 3.17 -2.71 -3.76
C GLY A 43 4.19 -2.69 -4.90
N THR A 44 4.01 -1.79 -5.85
CA THR A 44 4.91 -1.57 -7.00
C THR A 44 6.22 -0.86 -6.63
N GLY A 45 6.49 -0.64 -5.33
CA GLY A 45 7.73 -0.07 -4.82
C GLY A 45 7.90 1.44 -5.04
N ALA A 46 6.84 2.15 -5.40
CA ALA A 46 6.93 3.58 -5.70
C ALA A 46 7.44 4.40 -4.51
N LEU A 47 6.86 4.19 -3.32
CA LEU A 47 7.32 4.86 -2.10
C LEU A 47 8.69 4.33 -1.65
N ALA A 48 8.93 3.01 -1.70
CA ALA A 48 10.23 2.41 -1.35
C ALA A 48 11.39 3.05 -2.15
N VAL A 49 11.21 3.19 -3.46
CA VAL A 49 12.17 3.86 -4.34
C VAL A 49 12.31 5.34 -3.99
N ALA A 50 11.20 6.05 -3.74
CA ALA A 50 11.22 7.45 -3.34
C ALA A 50 11.99 7.66 -2.02
N LEU A 51 11.78 6.79 -1.01
CA LEU A 51 12.50 6.82 0.26
C LEU A 51 14.00 6.50 0.07
N SER A 52 14.33 5.50 -0.76
CA SER A 52 15.72 5.18 -1.08
C SER A 52 16.44 6.35 -1.73
N LYS A 53 15.79 7.06 -2.67
CA LYS A 53 16.32 8.29 -3.29
C LYS A 53 16.50 9.43 -2.29
N ARG A 54 15.73 9.44 -1.21
CA ARG A 54 15.88 10.39 -0.08
C ARG A 54 17.04 10.03 0.85
N GLY A 55 17.68 8.85 0.64
CA GLY A 55 18.89 8.40 1.34
C GLY A 55 18.66 7.36 2.43
N TYR A 56 17.44 6.87 2.61
CA TYR A 56 17.15 5.74 3.51
C TYR A 56 17.64 4.43 2.92
N THR A 57 17.94 3.46 3.78
CA THR A 57 18.18 2.06 3.37
C THR A 57 16.86 1.33 3.48
N VAL A 58 16.21 1.01 2.36
CA VAL A 58 14.85 0.49 2.35
C VAL A 58 14.84 -0.98 1.95
N THR A 59 14.08 -1.78 2.67
CA THR A 59 13.64 -3.13 2.27
C THR A 59 12.14 -3.08 2.06
N GLY A 60 11.66 -3.50 0.87
CA GLY A 60 10.23 -3.61 0.58
C GLY A 60 9.71 -5.00 0.91
N LEU A 61 8.50 -5.07 1.48
CA LEU A 61 7.80 -6.31 1.74
C LEU A 61 6.38 -6.23 1.19
N ASP A 62 5.97 -7.24 0.45
CA ASP A 62 4.60 -7.37 -0.05
C ASP A 62 4.17 -8.84 -0.09
N LEU A 63 2.87 -9.08 -0.02
CA LEU A 63 2.29 -10.41 -0.15
C LEU A 63 2.28 -10.89 -1.62
N SER A 64 2.14 -9.96 -2.56
CA SER A 64 1.98 -10.20 -3.99
C SER A 64 3.32 -10.29 -4.72
N ASP A 65 3.64 -11.47 -5.26
CA ASP A 65 4.80 -11.67 -6.13
C ASP A 65 4.77 -10.77 -7.38
N ASN A 66 3.58 -10.53 -7.93
CA ASN A 66 3.42 -9.64 -9.09
C ASN A 66 3.77 -8.18 -8.74
N MET A 67 3.34 -7.68 -7.57
CA MET A 67 3.72 -6.35 -7.08
C MET A 67 5.22 -6.25 -6.88
N LEU A 68 5.84 -7.26 -6.27
CA LEU A 68 7.29 -7.29 -6.07
C LEU A 68 8.07 -7.36 -7.38
N SER A 69 7.55 -8.02 -8.41
CA SER A 69 8.16 -8.02 -9.74
C SER A 69 8.22 -6.61 -10.32
N LEU A 70 7.14 -5.84 -10.24
CA LEU A 70 7.10 -4.44 -10.68
C LEU A 70 7.98 -3.54 -9.81
N ALA A 71 8.00 -3.78 -8.48
CA ALA A 71 8.89 -3.07 -7.57
C ALA A 71 10.37 -3.26 -7.95
N ASN A 72 10.75 -4.49 -8.30
CA ASN A 72 12.10 -4.79 -8.78
C ASN A 72 12.42 -4.09 -10.10
N GLU A 73 11.50 -4.13 -11.07
CA GLU A 73 11.66 -3.43 -12.36
C GLU A 73 11.84 -1.92 -12.15
N ARG A 74 11.01 -1.33 -11.30
CA ARG A 74 11.10 0.10 -10.91
C ARG A 74 12.45 0.40 -10.27
N ALA A 75 12.89 -0.41 -9.30
CA ALA A 75 14.17 -0.21 -8.62
C ALA A 75 15.35 -0.27 -9.60
N MET A 76 15.31 -1.23 -10.53
CA MET A 76 16.33 -1.35 -11.59
C MET A 76 16.33 -0.14 -12.53
N ALA A 77 15.17 0.32 -13.00
CA ALA A 77 15.04 1.49 -13.87
C ALA A 77 15.59 2.75 -13.20
N GLU A 78 15.31 2.91 -11.90
CA GLU A 78 15.74 4.05 -11.09
C GLU A 78 17.14 3.90 -10.48
N LYS A 79 17.80 2.75 -10.71
CA LYS A 79 19.15 2.41 -10.21
C LYS A 79 19.26 2.49 -8.68
N VAL A 80 18.22 2.02 -8.01
CA VAL A 80 18.12 1.94 -6.55
C VAL A 80 18.35 0.50 -6.13
N ASP A 81 19.15 0.29 -5.07
CA ASP A 81 19.27 -1.00 -4.40
C ASP A 81 18.07 -1.16 -3.46
N LEU A 82 17.16 -2.06 -3.79
CA LEU A 82 15.92 -2.30 -3.05
C LEU A 82 15.75 -3.81 -2.81
N PRO A 83 16.23 -4.34 -1.68
CA PRO A 83 15.89 -5.69 -1.26
C PRO A 83 14.37 -5.86 -1.13
N LEU A 84 13.84 -6.97 -1.65
CA LEU A 84 12.41 -7.27 -1.65
C LEU A 84 12.16 -8.62 -0.96
N ILE A 85 11.11 -8.68 -0.14
CA ILE A 85 10.70 -9.86 0.63
C ILE A 85 9.23 -10.16 0.32
N GLN A 86 8.93 -11.37 -0.15
CA GLN A 86 7.56 -11.84 -0.24
C GLN A 86 7.16 -12.44 1.10
N ALA A 87 6.26 -11.76 1.83
CA ALA A 87 5.75 -12.22 3.11
C ALA A 87 4.41 -11.56 3.46
N ASP A 88 3.69 -12.18 4.40
CA ASP A 88 2.52 -11.59 5.05
C ASP A 88 2.98 -10.67 6.20
N MET A 89 2.49 -9.43 6.25
CA MET A 89 2.81 -8.51 7.35
C MET A 89 2.34 -9.00 8.72
N MET A 90 1.47 -10.01 8.76
CA MET A 90 1.08 -10.72 9.99
C MET A 90 2.11 -11.77 10.44
N GLU A 91 3.19 -11.99 9.68
CA GLU A 91 4.23 -12.98 10.00
C GLU A 91 5.61 -12.47 9.56
N LEU A 92 6.24 -11.65 10.40
CA LEU A 92 7.54 -11.02 10.15
C LEU A 92 8.70 -11.72 10.85
N SER A 93 8.61 -13.05 11.04
CA SER A 93 9.68 -13.80 11.64
C SER A 93 10.90 -13.88 10.72
N ASP A 94 12.09 -13.79 11.32
CA ASP A 94 13.40 -13.99 10.64
C ASP A 94 13.76 -13.00 9.52
N ILE A 95 13.07 -11.85 9.42
CA ILE A 95 13.38 -10.82 8.41
C ILE A 95 14.41 -9.77 8.87
N GLY A 96 14.93 -9.90 10.08
CA GLY A 96 15.89 -8.96 10.65
C GLY A 96 15.27 -7.90 11.56
N GLN A 97 16.06 -6.86 11.85
CA GLN A 97 15.63 -5.72 12.66
C GLN A 97 15.79 -4.41 11.89
N TYR A 98 14.86 -3.49 12.13
CA TYR A 98 14.77 -2.22 11.46
C TYR A 98 14.67 -1.07 12.46
N GLU A 99 15.23 0.08 12.10
CA GLU A 99 15.13 1.31 12.89
C GLU A 99 13.80 2.03 12.66
N ALA A 100 13.17 1.76 11.49
CA ALA A 100 11.82 2.22 11.21
C ALA A 100 11.05 1.18 10.38
N VAL A 101 9.73 1.16 10.55
CA VAL A 101 8.79 0.43 9.71
C VAL A 101 7.78 1.44 9.15
N THR A 102 7.46 1.33 7.87
CA THR A 102 6.43 2.13 7.21
C THR A 102 5.32 1.21 6.68
N CYS A 103 4.07 1.69 6.67
CA CYS A 103 2.93 1.01 6.08
C CYS A 103 1.92 2.06 5.63
N PHE A 104 2.02 2.49 4.38
CA PHE A 104 1.19 3.57 3.83
C PHE A 104 0.17 3.07 2.81
N SER A 105 -0.58 4.00 2.23
CA SER A 105 -1.68 3.71 1.31
C SER A 105 -2.75 2.84 1.95
N ASP A 106 -3.14 3.21 3.18
CA ASP A 106 -4.22 2.54 3.95
C ASP A 106 -4.14 1.01 4.01
N SER A 107 -2.95 0.45 3.75
CA SER A 107 -2.75 -1.01 3.67
C SER A 107 -3.19 -1.77 4.93
N LEU A 108 -3.15 -1.14 6.12
CA LEU A 108 -3.68 -1.71 7.35
C LEU A 108 -5.22 -1.87 7.32
N CYS A 109 -5.93 -1.10 6.50
CA CYS A 109 -7.38 -1.20 6.38
C CYS A 109 -7.83 -2.49 5.68
N TYR A 110 -6.92 -3.17 4.98
CA TYR A 110 -7.17 -4.48 4.38
C TYR A 110 -7.14 -5.64 5.37
N MET A 111 -6.76 -5.39 6.61
CA MET A 111 -6.77 -6.45 7.64
C MET A 111 -8.21 -6.89 7.94
N PRO A 112 -8.45 -8.21 8.03
CA PRO A 112 -9.81 -8.75 8.12
C PRO A 112 -10.55 -8.37 9.40
N ASN A 113 -9.85 -8.03 10.47
CA ASN A 113 -10.43 -7.67 11.76
C ASN A 113 -9.39 -6.99 12.67
N GLU A 114 -9.82 -6.51 13.84
CA GLU A 114 -8.99 -5.83 14.82
C GLU A 114 -7.86 -6.71 15.38
N GLU A 115 -8.10 -8.01 15.53
CA GLU A 115 -7.10 -8.97 15.99
C GLU A 115 -5.95 -9.08 14.97
N ALA A 116 -6.27 -9.03 13.67
CA ALA A 116 -5.24 -9.04 12.62
C ALA A 116 -4.40 -7.77 12.63
N VAL A 117 -5.02 -6.60 12.82
CA VAL A 117 -4.30 -5.32 13.00
C VAL A 117 -3.37 -5.39 14.23
N SER A 118 -3.89 -5.88 15.37
CA SER A 118 -3.08 -6.07 16.58
C SER A 118 -1.92 -7.03 16.35
N LYS A 119 -2.14 -8.08 15.56
CA LYS A 119 -1.07 -9.02 15.17
C LYS A 119 0.00 -8.33 14.33
N VAL A 120 -0.38 -7.50 13.35
CA VAL A 120 0.60 -6.71 12.58
C VAL A 120 1.41 -5.81 13.51
N PHE A 121 0.77 -5.09 14.44
CA PHE A 121 1.48 -4.23 15.41
C PHE A 121 2.47 -5.02 16.26
N GLN A 122 2.07 -6.23 16.71
CA GLN A 122 2.98 -7.11 17.46
C GLN A 122 4.16 -7.56 16.61
N GLN A 123 3.94 -7.90 15.33
CA GLN A 123 5.03 -8.28 14.42
C GLN A 123 5.97 -7.10 14.16
N VAL A 124 5.42 -5.92 13.92
CA VAL A 124 6.21 -4.69 13.77
C VAL A 124 7.04 -4.41 15.01
N TYR A 125 6.45 -4.53 16.21
CA TYR A 125 7.18 -4.37 17.47
C TYR A 125 8.37 -5.33 17.58
N ASN A 126 8.21 -6.57 17.13
CA ASN A 126 9.26 -7.60 17.22
C ASN A 126 10.44 -7.33 16.25
N VAL A 127 10.20 -6.68 15.12
CA VAL A 127 11.25 -6.34 14.12
C VAL A 127 11.81 -4.93 14.29
N LEU A 128 11.21 -4.11 15.14
CA LEU A 128 11.76 -2.80 15.48
C LEU A 128 12.91 -2.90 16.48
N THR A 129 13.93 -2.08 16.29
CA THR A 129 14.95 -1.83 17.31
C THR A 129 14.35 -1.13 18.54
N GLU A 130 15.03 -1.11 19.69
CA GLU A 130 14.52 -0.56 20.97
C GLU A 130 13.99 0.87 20.88
N SER A 131 14.53 1.71 19.99
CA SER A 131 14.07 3.08 19.74
C SER A 131 13.47 3.25 18.34
N GLY A 132 13.06 2.16 17.72
CA GLY A 132 12.50 2.16 16.37
C GLY A 132 11.14 2.85 16.30
N THR A 133 10.78 3.31 15.10
CA THR A 133 9.55 4.06 14.86
C THR A 133 8.69 3.34 13.84
N PHE A 134 7.39 3.20 14.12
CA PHE A 134 6.39 2.75 13.16
C PHE A 134 5.59 3.95 12.64
N LEU A 135 5.56 4.13 11.31
CA LEU A 135 4.81 5.18 10.63
C LEU A 135 3.80 4.51 9.69
N PHE A 136 2.54 4.85 9.84
CA PHE A 136 1.48 4.31 9.00
C PHE A 136 0.36 5.32 8.80
N ASP A 137 -0.47 5.10 7.79
CA ASP A 137 -1.75 5.79 7.64
C ASP A 137 -2.91 4.78 7.64
N VAL A 138 -4.09 5.30 7.89
CA VAL A 138 -5.37 4.58 7.82
C VAL A 138 -6.47 5.55 7.48
N HIS A 139 -7.55 5.09 6.89
CA HIS A 139 -8.73 5.90 6.73
C HIS A 139 -9.30 6.34 8.09
N SER A 140 -9.80 7.56 8.15
CA SER A 140 -10.62 7.97 9.30
C SER A 140 -11.99 7.28 9.25
N THR A 141 -12.61 7.08 10.42
CA THR A 141 -14.00 6.57 10.48
C THR A 141 -14.98 7.47 9.71
N TYR A 142 -14.73 8.78 9.63
CA TYR A 142 -15.52 9.68 8.81
C TYR A 142 -15.40 9.36 7.30
N GLN A 143 -14.20 8.99 6.84
CA GLN A 143 -13.97 8.62 5.45
C GLN A 143 -14.79 7.39 5.07
N THR A 144 -14.73 6.34 5.90
CA THR A 144 -15.42 5.07 5.63
C THR A 144 -16.93 5.15 5.84
N ASP A 145 -17.40 5.93 6.84
CA ASP A 145 -18.84 5.96 7.20
C ASP A 145 -19.63 6.99 6.41
N THR A 146 -18.97 8.07 5.93
CA THR A 146 -19.68 9.22 5.37
C THR A 146 -19.24 9.56 3.95
N VAL A 147 -17.96 9.48 3.63
CA VAL A 147 -17.43 9.96 2.34
C VAL A 147 -17.51 8.87 1.28
N PHE A 148 -17.05 7.66 1.61
CA PHE A 148 -17.03 6.57 0.64
C PHE A 148 -18.40 5.98 0.29
N PRO A 149 -19.37 5.79 1.22
CA PRO A 149 -20.66 5.21 0.85
C PRO A 149 -21.37 6.02 -0.24
N GLY A 150 -21.54 5.41 -1.42
CA GLY A 150 -22.14 6.04 -2.60
C GLY A 150 -21.15 6.89 -3.44
N TYR A 151 -19.85 6.92 -3.08
CA TYR A 151 -18.85 7.55 -3.91
C TYR A 151 -18.69 6.82 -5.25
N MET A 152 -18.55 7.59 -6.30
CA MET A 152 -18.26 7.09 -7.65
C MET A 152 -17.20 7.98 -8.29
N PHE A 153 -16.23 7.34 -8.91
CA PHE A 153 -15.19 8.01 -9.67
C PHE A 153 -14.97 7.26 -10.99
N ASN A 154 -14.59 7.96 -12.01
CA ASN A 154 -14.12 7.37 -13.25
C ASN A 154 -13.01 8.24 -13.81
N ASP A 155 -12.08 7.60 -14.53
CA ASP A 155 -11.04 8.25 -15.28
C ASP A 155 -10.75 7.44 -16.54
N GLN A 156 -10.15 8.09 -17.54
CA GLN A 156 -9.78 7.41 -18.78
C GLN A 156 -8.55 8.03 -19.45
N SER A 157 -7.75 7.18 -20.03
CA SER A 157 -6.71 7.52 -21.02
C SER A 157 -7.01 6.84 -22.35
N GLU A 158 -6.09 6.90 -23.31
CA GLU A 158 -6.20 6.14 -24.56
C GLU A 158 -6.10 4.61 -24.33
N GLU A 159 -5.39 4.19 -23.30
CA GLU A 159 -5.11 2.77 -23.03
C GLU A 159 -5.98 2.17 -21.93
N ILE A 160 -6.44 2.99 -20.96
CA ILE A 160 -7.12 2.52 -19.76
C ILE A 160 -8.36 3.35 -19.47
N SER A 161 -9.49 2.68 -19.22
CA SER A 161 -10.66 3.30 -18.59
C SER A 161 -10.92 2.65 -17.24
N PHE A 162 -11.19 3.48 -16.23
CA PHE A 162 -11.34 3.06 -14.85
C PHE A 162 -12.65 3.54 -14.26
N LEU A 163 -13.35 2.64 -13.59
CA LEU A 163 -14.58 2.91 -12.84
C LEU A 163 -14.38 2.46 -11.39
N TRP A 164 -14.66 3.35 -10.46
CA TRP A 164 -14.63 3.08 -9.03
C TRP A 164 -16.00 3.37 -8.41
N LYS A 165 -16.55 2.41 -7.70
CA LYS A 165 -17.77 2.56 -6.91
C LYS A 165 -17.54 2.08 -5.50
N SER A 166 -18.02 2.83 -4.52
CA SER A 166 -17.85 2.50 -3.10
C SER A 166 -19.19 2.33 -2.42
N TYR A 167 -19.27 1.35 -1.55
CA TYR A 167 -20.44 0.99 -0.78
C TYR A 167 -20.08 0.88 0.69
N ALA A 168 -21.04 1.14 1.59
CA ALA A 168 -20.88 0.78 3.00
C ALA A 168 -20.69 -0.73 3.12
N GLY A 169 -19.68 -1.16 3.86
CA GLY A 169 -19.50 -2.56 4.18
C GLY A 169 -20.49 -3.05 5.25
N GLU A 170 -20.45 -4.34 5.56
CA GLU A 170 -21.34 -4.96 6.54
C GLU A 170 -20.96 -4.64 7.99
N GLU A 171 -19.64 -4.46 8.23
CA GLU A 171 -19.10 -4.20 9.55
C GLU A 171 -19.01 -2.67 9.84
N PRO A 172 -19.05 -2.25 11.12
CA PRO A 172 -18.82 -0.85 11.45
C PRO A 172 -17.48 -0.35 10.89
N HIS A 173 -17.47 0.86 10.31
CA HIS A 173 -16.30 1.52 9.74
C HIS A 173 -15.65 0.73 8.59
N SER A 174 -16.42 -0.09 7.86
CA SER A 174 -15.97 -0.82 6.68
C SER A 174 -16.58 -0.26 5.40
N VAL A 175 -15.87 -0.49 4.30
CA VAL A 175 -16.27 -0.09 2.96
C VAL A 175 -15.89 -1.19 1.97
N GLU A 176 -16.68 -1.32 0.91
CA GLU A 176 -16.37 -2.15 -0.25
C GLU A 176 -16.21 -1.25 -1.47
N HIS A 177 -15.11 -1.44 -2.20
CA HIS A 177 -14.82 -0.74 -3.44
C HIS A 177 -14.87 -1.72 -4.60
N ASP A 178 -15.80 -1.51 -5.53
CA ASP A 178 -15.82 -2.21 -6.81
C ASP A 178 -15.03 -1.38 -7.83
N LEU A 179 -13.97 -1.97 -8.33
CA LEU A 179 -13.07 -1.41 -9.33
C LEU A 179 -13.26 -2.17 -10.65
N THR A 180 -13.54 -1.45 -11.72
CA THR A 180 -13.61 -2.02 -13.08
C THR A 180 -12.62 -1.30 -13.97
N PHE A 181 -11.78 -2.06 -14.62
CA PHE A 181 -10.80 -1.58 -15.60
C PHE A 181 -11.11 -2.11 -16.98
N PHE A 182 -10.95 -1.28 -17.98
CA PHE A 182 -10.89 -1.67 -19.38
C PHE A 182 -9.49 -1.29 -19.88
N VAL A 183 -8.68 -2.28 -20.20
CA VAL A 183 -7.30 -2.11 -20.64
C VAL A 183 -7.22 -2.45 -22.11
N TYR A 184 -6.68 -1.54 -22.92
CA TYR A 184 -6.54 -1.75 -24.35
C TYR A 184 -5.42 -2.75 -24.63
N ASP A 185 -5.74 -3.76 -25.42
CA ASP A 185 -4.81 -4.74 -25.95
C ASP A 185 -4.51 -4.39 -27.41
N GLU A 186 -3.29 -3.94 -27.69
CA GLU A 186 -2.86 -3.52 -29.04
C GLU A 186 -2.82 -4.70 -30.02
N GLU A 187 -2.54 -5.92 -29.55
CA GLU A 187 -2.45 -7.10 -30.42
C GLU A 187 -3.83 -7.56 -30.89
N LEU A 188 -4.82 -7.43 -30.03
CA LEU A 188 -6.19 -7.86 -30.30
C LEU A 188 -7.09 -6.74 -30.81
N ASP A 189 -6.65 -5.48 -30.75
CA ASP A 189 -7.41 -4.27 -31.07
C ASP A 189 -8.77 -4.22 -30.35
N LEU A 190 -8.74 -4.50 -29.03
CA LEU A 190 -9.92 -4.50 -28.18
C LEU A 190 -9.57 -4.12 -26.73
N TYR A 191 -10.59 -3.83 -25.92
CA TYR A 191 -10.44 -3.63 -24.48
C TYR A 191 -10.76 -4.90 -23.72
N GLU A 192 -9.85 -5.34 -22.87
CA GLU A 192 -10.10 -6.36 -21.88
C GLU A 192 -10.66 -5.77 -20.61
N ARG A 193 -11.68 -6.42 -20.03
CA ARG A 193 -12.29 -5.99 -18.77
C ARG A 193 -11.75 -6.80 -17.60
N TYR A 194 -11.40 -6.06 -16.53
CA TYR A 194 -11.01 -6.62 -15.24
C TYR A 194 -11.86 -6.02 -14.14
N ASP A 195 -12.32 -6.85 -13.20
CA ASP A 195 -13.09 -6.42 -12.04
C ASP A 195 -12.38 -6.87 -10.78
N GLU A 196 -12.29 -5.98 -9.79
CA GLU A 196 -11.77 -6.27 -8.46
C GLU A 196 -12.69 -5.69 -7.39
N THR A 197 -12.80 -6.38 -6.27
CA THR A 197 -13.50 -5.88 -5.09
C THR A 197 -12.51 -5.77 -3.94
N HIS A 198 -12.35 -4.57 -3.41
CA HIS A 198 -11.51 -4.27 -2.26
C HIS A 198 -12.39 -4.05 -1.04
N LYS A 199 -12.06 -4.72 0.06
CA LYS A 199 -12.75 -4.58 1.35
C LYS A 199 -11.79 -4.00 2.35
N GLU A 200 -12.19 -2.88 2.92
CA GLU A 200 -11.38 -2.15 3.86
C GLU A 200 -12.16 -1.86 5.11
N ARG A 201 -11.46 -1.83 6.24
CA ARG A 201 -12.01 -1.48 7.54
C ARG A 201 -11.02 -0.65 8.33
N THR A 202 -11.52 0.38 8.97
CA THR A 202 -10.74 1.18 9.91
C THR A 202 -11.32 1.10 11.32
N TYR A 203 -10.62 1.71 12.26
CA TYR A 203 -10.98 1.73 13.68
C TYR A 203 -10.85 3.14 14.24
N SER A 204 -11.40 3.38 15.42
CA SER A 204 -11.22 4.64 16.12
C SER A 204 -9.74 4.84 16.55
N ILE A 205 -9.35 6.10 16.74
CA ILE A 205 -8.00 6.43 17.22
C ILE A 205 -7.71 5.76 18.58
N GLU A 206 -8.72 5.62 19.42
CA GLU A 206 -8.61 4.97 20.73
C GLU A 206 -8.30 3.47 20.59
N GLN A 207 -8.89 2.79 19.60
CA GLN A 207 -8.60 1.38 19.31
C GLN A 207 -7.18 1.20 18.78
N TYR A 208 -6.70 2.07 17.89
CA TYR A 208 -5.31 1.99 17.40
C TYR A 208 -4.26 2.28 18.49
N LYS A 209 -4.63 2.91 19.61
CA LYS A 209 -3.72 3.21 20.72
C LYS A 209 -3.67 2.14 21.81
N ASN A 210 -4.61 1.20 21.84
CA ASN A 210 -4.71 0.13 22.82
C ASN A 210 -4.02 -1.14 22.37
#